data_35f9f9ea08ba16f2466fa0be6c87afc1
#
_entry.id   35f9f9ea08ba16f2466fa0be6c87afc1
#
_cell.length_a   1.000
_cell.length_b   1.000
_cell.length_c   1.000
_cell.angle_alpha   90.00
_cell.angle_beta   90.00
_cell.angle_gamma   90.00
#
_symmetry.space_group_name_H-M   'P 1'
#
loop_
_entity.id
_entity.type
_entity.pdbx_description
1 polymer ?
#
loop_
_entity_poly.entity_id
_entity_poly.type
_entity_poly.pdbx_seq_one_letter_code
_entity_poly.pdbx_strand_id
1 'polypeptide(L)'
;MGLLIGVGNTKPTFPYDYYYGVEWDITVSNPKPTRVGKMELHKELPLQNMMRNCILDDNGKVVYYLNANDSTKRDTGAAADLTGKDGMMETELPDMYVRFEMDGNKCRHLQSTLPLPGFHIWRFGYVSSVEATVQRSTNKLASVCSTDVDYRGGNNNASYDGTYRSFLGLPATSIS
;
A
#
# COMPACT_ATOMS: atom_id res chain seq x y z
N MET A 1 -3.28 32.89 13.40
CA MET A 1 -1.91 33.15 13.86
C MET A 1 -0.98 32.89 12.68
N GLY A 2 -0.54 33.94 12.00
CA GLY A 2 0.20 33.81 10.74
C GLY A 2 1.67 33.46 10.99
N LEU A 3 2.18 32.48 10.26
CA LEU A 3 3.60 32.11 10.26
C LEU A 3 4.35 33.10 9.36
N LEU A 4 5.19 33.97 9.95
CA LEU A 4 6.09 34.87 9.24
C LEU A 4 7.24 34.02 8.62
N ILE A 5 7.29 33.96 7.30
CA ILE A 5 8.41 33.37 6.56
C ILE A 5 9.42 34.47 6.31
N GLY A 6 10.52 34.45 7.06
CA GLY A 6 11.67 35.32 6.82
C GLY A 6 12.40 34.91 5.54
N VAL A 7 12.59 35.88 4.65
CA VAL A 7 13.37 35.73 3.40
C VAL A 7 14.86 35.81 3.74
N GLY A 8 15.44 34.67 4.03
CA GLY A 8 16.88 34.46 4.08
C GLY A 8 17.21 33.21 3.27
N ASN A 9 18.35 33.23 2.54
CA ASN A 9 18.84 32.15 1.68
C ASN A 9 19.28 30.89 2.46
N THR A 10 18.57 30.56 3.53
CA THR A 10 18.70 29.29 4.25
C THR A 10 17.77 28.27 3.61
N LYS A 11 18.31 27.12 3.21
CA LYS A 11 17.50 25.93 2.87
C LYS A 11 16.35 25.86 3.88
N PRO A 12 15.08 25.80 3.44
CA PRO A 12 13.98 25.71 4.37
C PRO A 12 14.20 24.49 5.26
N THR A 13 14.45 24.71 6.52
CA THR A 13 14.48 23.65 7.53
C THR A 13 13.05 23.17 7.69
N PHE A 14 12.78 22.01 7.12
CA PHE A 14 11.48 21.37 7.34
C PHE A 14 11.34 21.05 8.82
N PRO A 15 10.14 21.18 9.38
CA PRO A 15 9.91 20.76 10.74
C PRO A 15 10.16 19.26 10.85
N TYR A 16 11.35 18.93 11.30
CA TYR A 16 11.86 17.55 11.48
C TYR A 16 10.88 16.65 12.23
N ASP A 17 10.09 17.24 13.12
CA ASP A 17 9.14 16.52 13.98
C ASP A 17 7.87 16.04 13.29
N TYR A 18 7.67 16.38 12.01
CA TYR A 18 6.41 16.09 11.32
C TYR A 18 6.56 15.18 10.11
N TYR A 19 7.77 14.68 9.84
CA TYR A 19 8.00 13.72 8.77
C TYR A 19 8.93 12.59 9.22
N TYR A 20 8.87 11.49 8.52
CA TYR A 20 9.76 10.35 8.64
C TYR A 20 9.96 9.72 7.27
N GLY A 21 11.01 8.93 7.13
CA GLY A 21 11.32 8.34 5.84
C GLY A 21 12.63 7.56 5.87
N VAL A 22 13.15 7.31 4.68
CA VAL A 22 14.39 6.57 4.50
C VAL A 22 15.33 7.27 3.54
N GLU A 23 16.62 7.08 3.75
CA GLU A 23 17.70 7.52 2.89
C GLU A 23 18.52 6.31 2.47
N TRP A 24 18.96 6.27 1.22
CA TRP A 24 19.88 5.25 0.72
C TRP A 24 20.84 5.82 -0.31
N ASP A 25 21.96 5.14 -0.51
CA ASP A 25 22.98 5.50 -1.51
C ASP A 25 22.66 4.79 -2.83
N ILE A 26 22.40 5.55 -3.89
CA ILE A 26 22.05 5.01 -5.21
C ILE A 26 23.23 4.39 -5.97
N THR A 27 24.46 4.59 -5.51
CA THR A 27 25.65 3.98 -6.12
C THR A 27 25.88 2.54 -5.64
N VAL A 28 25.19 2.13 -4.58
CA VAL A 28 25.27 0.78 -4.01
C VAL A 28 24.17 -0.08 -4.61
N SER A 29 24.50 -1.22 -5.19
CA SER A 29 23.55 -2.11 -5.87
C SER A 29 22.51 -2.75 -4.93
N ASN A 30 22.84 -2.89 -3.64
CA ASN A 30 21.91 -3.35 -2.61
C ASN A 30 22.08 -2.47 -1.35
N PRO A 31 21.60 -1.21 -1.41
CA PRO A 31 21.80 -0.27 -0.32
C PRO A 31 20.96 -0.67 0.90
N LYS A 32 21.57 -0.54 2.08
CA LYS A 32 20.82 -0.63 3.34
C LYS A 32 20.22 0.74 3.64
N PRO A 33 18.88 0.91 3.58
CA PRO A 33 18.26 2.19 3.91
C PRO A 33 18.48 2.57 5.37
N THR A 34 18.69 3.85 5.62
CA THR A 34 18.75 4.43 6.97
C THR A 34 17.49 5.26 7.22
N ARG A 35 17.00 5.24 8.45
CA ARG A 35 15.84 6.04 8.85
C ARG A 35 16.24 7.51 8.96
N VAL A 36 15.37 8.40 8.46
CA VAL A 36 15.53 9.85 8.56
C VAL A 36 14.23 10.50 9.06
N GLY A 37 14.32 11.73 9.56
CA GLY A 37 13.19 12.42 10.16
C GLY A 37 12.99 12.02 11.63
N LYS A 38 11.80 12.20 12.14
CA LYS A 38 11.45 11.96 13.55
C LYS A 38 11.41 10.47 13.88
N MET A 39 12.26 10.03 14.80
CA MET A 39 12.37 8.61 15.15
C MET A 39 11.11 8.04 15.84
N GLU A 40 10.39 8.88 16.58
CA GLU A 40 9.11 8.49 17.20
C GLU A 40 8.08 8.12 16.14
N LEU A 41 8.01 8.86 15.02
CA LEU A 41 7.09 8.55 13.92
C LEU A 41 7.42 7.22 13.23
N HIS A 42 8.70 6.80 13.25
CA HIS A 42 9.09 5.45 12.81
C HIS A 42 8.63 4.33 13.75
N LYS A 43 8.31 4.64 14.99
CA LYS A 43 7.75 3.68 15.96
C LYS A 43 6.23 3.68 15.91
N GLU A 44 5.64 4.87 15.79
CA GLU A 44 4.20 5.07 15.78
C GLU A 44 3.56 4.70 14.45
N LEU A 45 4.30 4.84 13.34
CA LEU A 45 3.86 4.53 11.97
C LEU A 45 2.48 5.12 11.63
N PRO A 46 2.27 6.42 11.77
CA PRO A 46 0.93 7.01 11.71
C PRO A 46 0.21 6.76 10.38
N LEU A 47 0.90 6.76 9.25
CA LEU A 47 0.29 6.46 7.95
C LEU A 47 -0.15 5.01 7.86
N GLN A 48 0.68 4.06 8.31
CA GLN A 48 0.36 2.63 8.30
C GLN A 48 -0.80 2.31 9.24
N ASN A 49 -0.88 2.99 10.40
CA ASN A 49 -1.99 2.83 11.34
C ASN A 49 -3.34 3.37 10.83
N MET A 50 -3.33 4.19 9.79
CA MET A 50 -4.53 4.67 9.12
C MET A 50 -5.02 3.72 8.02
N MET A 51 -4.20 2.75 7.60
CA MET A 51 -4.58 1.77 6.58
C MET A 51 -5.63 0.81 7.14
N ARG A 52 -6.62 0.48 6.33
CA ARG A 52 -7.73 -0.40 6.73
C ARG A 52 -8.01 -1.41 5.63
N ASN A 53 -8.08 -2.68 6.00
CA ASN A 53 -8.54 -3.71 5.08
C ASN A 53 -10.07 -3.64 4.95
N CYS A 54 -10.55 -3.80 3.73
CA CYS A 54 -11.99 -3.74 3.42
C CYS A 54 -12.34 -4.70 2.29
N ILE A 55 -13.63 -4.91 2.11
CA ILE A 55 -14.18 -5.53 0.91
C ILE A 55 -14.72 -4.42 0.02
N LEU A 56 -14.28 -4.42 -1.22
CA LEU A 56 -14.60 -3.41 -2.24
C LEU A 56 -15.45 -4.06 -3.34
N ASP A 57 -16.55 -3.42 -3.70
CA ASP A 57 -17.39 -3.89 -4.82
C ASP A 57 -16.78 -3.46 -6.18
N ASP A 58 -17.35 -3.98 -7.28
CA ASP A 58 -16.91 -3.67 -8.64
C ASP A 58 -17.08 -2.19 -9.04
N ASN A 59 -17.79 -1.39 -8.25
CA ASN A 59 -17.96 0.05 -8.45
C ASN A 59 -16.95 0.87 -7.65
N GLY A 60 -16.03 0.23 -6.92
CA GLY A 60 -15.04 0.90 -6.07
C GLY A 60 -15.65 1.40 -4.76
N LYS A 61 -16.76 0.84 -4.29
CA LYS A 61 -17.38 1.21 -3.02
C LYS A 61 -17.07 0.16 -1.96
N VAL A 62 -16.69 0.64 -0.77
CA VAL A 62 -16.50 -0.22 0.40
C VAL A 62 -17.83 -0.82 0.83
N VAL A 63 -17.89 -2.15 0.84
CA VAL A 63 -19.04 -2.93 1.32
C VAL A 63 -18.98 -3.02 2.85
N TYR A 64 -17.83 -3.39 3.40
CA TYR A 64 -17.53 -3.35 4.84
C TYR A 64 -16.02 -3.38 5.08
N TYR A 65 -15.61 -2.93 6.27
CA TYR A 65 -14.24 -3.05 6.71
C TYR A 65 -14.01 -4.36 7.44
N LEU A 66 -12.78 -4.86 7.35
CA LEU A 66 -12.34 -6.05 8.05
C LEU A 66 -11.81 -5.69 9.45
N ASN A 67 -11.90 -6.64 10.37
CA ASN A 67 -11.33 -6.48 11.70
C ASN A 67 -9.79 -6.42 11.62
N ALA A 68 -9.20 -5.45 12.29
CA ALA A 68 -7.75 -5.20 12.22
C ALA A 68 -6.88 -6.36 12.75
N ASN A 69 -7.45 -7.19 13.65
CA ASN A 69 -6.75 -8.31 14.27
C ASN A 69 -7.14 -9.67 13.69
N ASP A 70 -8.23 -9.73 12.93
CA ASP A 70 -8.78 -10.98 12.39
C ASP A 70 -9.55 -10.68 11.10
N SER A 71 -8.85 -10.73 9.95
CA SER A 71 -9.44 -10.45 8.64
C SER A 71 -10.54 -11.42 8.21
N THR A 72 -10.74 -12.53 8.92
CA THR A 72 -11.90 -13.42 8.69
C THR A 72 -13.20 -12.86 9.24
N LYS A 73 -13.14 -11.72 9.91
CA LYS A 73 -14.27 -11.01 10.49
C LYS A 73 -14.37 -9.59 9.95
N ARG A 74 -15.59 -9.09 9.93
CA ARG A 74 -15.89 -7.67 9.76
C ARG A 74 -15.48 -6.90 11.02
N ASP A 75 -15.33 -5.61 10.92
CA ASP A 75 -15.08 -4.73 12.07
C ASP A 75 -16.20 -4.82 13.14
N THR A 76 -17.41 -5.17 12.74
CA THR A 76 -18.56 -5.47 13.63
C THR A 76 -18.47 -6.79 14.36
N GLY A 77 -17.49 -7.66 14.03
CA GLY A 77 -17.30 -8.99 14.60
C GLY A 77 -18.03 -10.12 13.85
N ALA A 78 -18.91 -9.80 12.89
CA ALA A 78 -19.55 -10.80 12.04
C ALA A 78 -18.53 -11.46 11.10
N ALA A 79 -18.80 -12.66 10.60
CA ALA A 79 -17.96 -13.33 9.61
C ALA A 79 -17.86 -12.49 8.34
N ALA A 80 -16.66 -12.41 7.77
CA ALA A 80 -16.41 -11.80 6.47
C ALA A 80 -16.36 -12.89 5.38
N ASP A 81 -16.79 -12.54 4.18
CA ASP A 81 -16.60 -13.38 3.00
C ASP A 81 -15.40 -12.87 2.22
N LEU A 82 -14.34 -13.65 2.15
CA LEU A 82 -13.10 -13.33 1.44
C LEU A 82 -12.98 -14.07 0.11
N THR A 83 -14.04 -14.78 -0.31
CA THR A 83 -14.03 -15.64 -1.51
C THR A 83 -14.31 -14.88 -2.80
N GLY A 84 -14.58 -13.59 -2.71
CA GLY A 84 -14.96 -12.75 -3.85
C GLY A 84 -16.48 -12.59 -4.06
N LYS A 85 -17.30 -13.27 -3.27
CA LYS A 85 -18.76 -13.17 -3.36
C LYS A 85 -19.28 -11.78 -2.98
N ASP A 86 -18.71 -11.19 -1.92
CA ASP A 86 -19.09 -9.86 -1.43
C ASP A 86 -18.27 -8.74 -2.11
N GLY A 87 -17.20 -9.07 -2.82
CA GLY A 87 -16.28 -8.15 -3.46
C GLY A 87 -14.82 -8.54 -3.28
N MET A 88 -13.91 -7.63 -3.60
CA MET A 88 -12.47 -7.84 -3.54
C MET A 88 -11.89 -7.41 -2.19
N MET A 89 -10.89 -8.14 -1.71
CA MET A 89 -10.18 -7.81 -0.49
C MET A 89 -9.10 -6.77 -0.78
N GLU A 90 -9.34 -5.55 -0.36
CA GLU A 90 -8.47 -4.40 -0.61
C GLU A 90 -8.02 -3.73 0.68
N THR A 91 -6.89 -3.04 0.62
CA THR A 91 -6.42 -2.14 1.68
C THR A 91 -6.68 -0.71 1.25
N GLU A 92 -7.50 0.00 2.02
CA GLU A 92 -7.66 1.44 1.90
C GLU A 92 -6.41 2.15 2.40
N LEU A 93 -5.83 3.00 1.55
CA LEU A 93 -4.66 3.79 1.86
C LEU A 93 -5.09 5.23 2.18
N PRO A 94 -4.52 5.86 3.22
CA PRO A 94 -4.78 7.26 3.52
C PRO A 94 -4.14 8.17 2.48
N ASP A 95 -4.70 9.36 2.32
CA ASP A 95 -3.96 10.45 1.71
C ASP A 95 -2.67 10.69 2.50
N MET A 96 -1.55 10.81 1.82
CA MET A 96 -0.28 11.13 2.45
C MET A 96 0.45 12.22 1.68
N TYR A 97 1.38 12.87 2.35
CA TYR A 97 2.26 13.85 1.74
C TYR A 97 3.65 13.24 1.63
N VAL A 98 4.20 13.27 0.43
CA VAL A 98 5.50 12.66 0.12
C VAL A 98 6.45 13.68 -0.47
N ARG A 99 7.72 13.47 -0.23
CA ARG A 99 8.80 14.22 -0.85
C ARG A 99 9.94 13.28 -1.20
N PHE A 100 10.39 13.37 -2.44
CA PHE A 100 11.60 12.73 -2.91
C PHE A 100 12.67 13.79 -3.08
N GLU A 101 13.87 13.53 -2.60
CA GLU A 101 15.01 14.42 -2.76
C GLU A 101 16.29 13.66 -3.03
N MET A 102 17.17 14.34 -3.78
CA MET A 102 18.53 13.89 -4.02
C MET A 102 19.49 14.85 -3.33
N ASP A 103 20.48 14.32 -2.62
CA ASP A 103 21.58 15.04 -2.02
C ASP A 103 22.89 14.32 -2.38
N GLY A 104 23.52 14.74 -3.47
CA GLY A 104 24.58 13.98 -4.10
C GLY A 104 24.11 12.60 -4.51
N ASN A 105 24.72 11.56 -3.98
CA ASN A 105 24.36 10.16 -4.24
C ASN A 105 23.29 9.63 -3.27
N LYS A 106 22.77 10.45 -2.37
CA LYS A 106 21.74 10.05 -1.41
C LYS A 106 20.36 10.35 -1.96
N CYS A 107 19.54 9.33 -2.08
CA CYS A 107 18.12 9.45 -2.36
C CYS A 107 17.34 9.35 -1.05
N ARG A 108 16.37 10.25 -0.87
CA ARG A 108 15.48 10.26 0.30
C ARG A 108 14.04 10.13 -0.15
N HIS A 109 13.30 9.27 0.51
CA HIS A 109 11.86 9.22 0.46
C HIS A 109 11.30 9.61 1.82
N LEU A 110 10.64 10.76 1.86
CA LEU A 110 10.08 11.35 3.06
C LEU A 110 8.56 11.34 2.97
N GLN A 111 7.90 11.10 4.08
CA GLN A 111 6.45 11.03 4.18
C GLN A 111 5.93 11.72 5.44
N SER A 112 4.71 12.27 5.34
CA SER A 112 4.04 12.99 6.42
C SER A 112 2.52 12.83 6.31
N THR A 113 1.84 12.95 7.44
CA THR A 113 0.39 13.11 7.51
C THR A 113 -0.05 14.56 7.29
N LEU A 114 0.90 15.49 7.21
CA LEU A 114 0.64 16.93 7.10
C LEU A 114 1.18 17.50 5.79
N PRO A 115 0.55 18.55 5.25
CA PRO A 115 0.98 19.26 4.04
C PRO A 115 2.21 20.14 4.33
N LEU A 116 3.38 19.53 4.46
CA LEU A 116 4.62 20.26 4.70
C LEU A 116 5.13 20.94 3.42
N PRO A 117 5.86 22.06 3.54
CA PRO A 117 6.45 22.73 2.39
C PRO A 117 7.33 21.79 1.55
N GLY A 118 7.11 21.76 0.23
CA GLY A 118 7.83 20.88 -0.69
C GLY A 118 7.40 19.41 -0.67
N PHE A 119 6.42 19.06 0.14
CA PHE A 119 5.74 17.77 0.07
C PHE A 119 4.56 17.88 -0.90
N HIS A 120 4.31 16.81 -1.63
CA HIS A 120 3.18 16.69 -2.55
C HIS A 120 2.18 15.70 -1.99
N ILE A 121 0.90 16.01 -2.14
CA ILE A 121 -0.12 15.05 -1.77
C ILE A 121 -0.06 13.85 -2.73
N TRP A 122 0.00 12.67 -2.15
CA TRP A 122 -0.16 11.42 -2.86
C TRP A 122 -1.47 10.79 -2.41
N ARG A 123 -2.43 10.83 -3.29
CA ARG A 123 -3.73 10.21 -3.07
C ARG A 123 -3.66 8.80 -3.58
N PHE A 124 -3.72 7.89 -2.64
CA PHE A 124 -3.97 6.50 -2.99
C PHE A 124 -5.50 6.28 -2.98
N GLY A 125 -5.93 5.15 -3.26
CA GLY A 125 -7.29 4.71 -3.08
C GLY A 125 -7.19 3.37 -2.38
N TYR A 126 -7.30 2.33 -3.19
CA TYR A 126 -7.26 0.97 -2.70
C TYR A 126 -6.14 0.21 -3.40
N VAL A 127 -5.49 -0.67 -2.65
CA VAL A 127 -4.51 -1.62 -3.17
C VAL A 127 -4.91 -3.02 -2.72
N SER A 128 -4.64 -4.00 -3.56
CA SER A 128 -4.92 -5.40 -3.24
C SER A 128 -4.26 -5.82 -1.92
N SER A 129 -5.03 -6.33 -0.98
CA SER A 129 -4.53 -6.81 0.32
C SER A 129 -3.81 -8.16 0.22
N VAL A 130 -4.07 -8.89 -0.85
CA VAL A 130 -3.49 -10.20 -1.17
C VAL A 130 -2.98 -10.19 -2.60
N GLU A 131 -2.11 -11.12 -2.95
CA GLU A 131 -1.67 -11.25 -4.33
C GLU A 131 -2.87 -11.46 -5.25
N ALA A 132 -2.95 -10.67 -6.32
CA ALA A 132 -4.02 -10.80 -7.30
C ALA A 132 -3.97 -12.17 -7.98
N THR A 133 -5.14 -12.73 -8.23
CA THR A 133 -5.35 -13.92 -9.05
C THR A 133 -6.22 -13.58 -10.25
N VAL A 134 -6.34 -14.50 -11.19
CA VAL A 134 -7.24 -14.34 -12.33
C VAL A 134 -8.51 -15.15 -12.07
N GLN A 135 -9.66 -14.49 -12.10
CA GLN A 135 -10.93 -15.17 -12.22
C GLN A 135 -11.09 -15.68 -13.66
N ARG A 136 -11.04 -16.99 -13.84
CA ARG A 136 -10.95 -17.62 -15.17
C ARG A 136 -12.22 -17.46 -16.00
N SER A 137 -13.38 -17.53 -15.37
CA SER A 137 -14.67 -17.37 -16.03
C SER A 137 -14.86 -15.99 -16.66
N THR A 138 -14.21 -14.96 -16.11
CA THR A 138 -14.36 -13.57 -16.54
C THR A 138 -13.09 -12.97 -17.14
N ASN A 139 -11.94 -13.64 -17.00
CA ASN A 139 -10.60 -13.12 -17.33
C ASN A 139 -10.27 -11.78 -16.62
N LYS A 140 -10.78 -11.58 -15.42
CA LYS A 140 -10.51 -10.39 -14.62
C LYS A 140 -9.54 -10.71 -13.48
N LEU A 141 -8.71 -9.74 -13.11
CA LEU A 141 -7.93 -9.79 -11.88
C LEU A 141 -8.88 -9.72 -10.68
N ALA A 142 -8.58 -10.52 -9.67
CA ALA A 142 -9.33 -10.57 -8.43
C ALA A 142 -8.40 -10.65 -7.23
N SER A 143 -8.71 -9.91 -6.18
CA SER A 143 -8.05 -9.92 -4.89
C SER A 143 -8.92 -10.69 -3.89
N VAL A 144 -8.76 -12.03 -3.87
CA VAL A 144 -9.63 -12.92 -3.08
C VAL A 144 -8.84 -14.04 -2.42
N CYS A 145 -9.36 -14.55 -1.30
CA CYS A 145 -8.89 -15.76 -0.63
C CYS A 145 -9.90 -16.90 -0.90
N SER A 146 -9.89 -17.42 -2.13
CA SER A 146 -10.82 -18.45 -2.54
C SER A 146 -10.12 -19.77 -2.88
N THR A 147 -10.80 -20.89 -2.56
CA THR A 147 -10.38 -22.23 -2.93
C THR A 147 -11.03 -22.71 -4.23
N ASP A 148 -11.91 -21.89 -4.80
CA ASP A 148 -12.63 -22.22 -6.02
C ASP A 148 -11.67 -22.35 -7.21
N VAL A 149 -11.94 -23.31 -8.07
CA VAL A 149 -11.14 -23.57 -9.29
C VAL A 149 -11.11 -22.37 -10.23
N ASP A 150 -12.11 -21.50 -10.19
CA ASP A 150 -12.18 -20.30 -10.99
C ASP A 150 -11.07 -19.29 -10.66
N TYR A 151 -10.55 -19.32 -9.42
CA TYR A 151 -9.48 -18.45 -8.94
C TYR A 151 -8.12 -19.13 -8.80
N ARG A 152 -8.04 -20.42 -9.14
CA ARG A 152 -6.78 -21.17 -8.99
C ARG A 152 -5.89 -21.03 -10.21
N GLY A 153 -4.58 -20.92 -9.95
CA GLY A 153 -3.54 -21.00 -10.96
C GLY A 153 -3.32 -19.72 -11.74
N GLY A 154 -2.06 -19.34 -11.82
CA GLY A 154 -1.67 -18.05 -12.32
C GLY A 154 -1.51 -17.92 -13.84
N ASN A 155 -1.57 -18.96 -14.64
CA ASN A 155 -1.23 -18.88 -16.07
C ASN A 155 -2.36 -19.29 -17.02
N ASN A 156 -3.58 -19.33 -16.54
CA ASN A 156 -4.73 -19.70 -17.35
C ASN A 156 -4.59 -21.04 -18.10
N ASN A 157 -3.76 -21.94 -17.58
CA ASN A 157 -3.46 -23.22 -18.22
C ASN A 157 -4.49 -24.25 -17.84
N ALA A 158 -5.08 -24.92 -18.83
CA ALA A 158 -6.03 -26.00 -18.65
C ALA A 158 -5.43 -27.24 -17.96
N SER A 159 -4.11 -27.36 -17.94
CA SER A 159 -3.35 -28.45 -17.30
C SER A 159 -3.06 -28.21 -15.82
N TYR A 160 -3.74 -27.27 -15.19
CA TYR A 160 -3.55 -26.96 -13.79
C TYR A 160 -3.92 -28.12 -12.88
N ASP A 161 -3.01 -28.49 -11.99
CA ASP A 161 -3.09 -29.70 -11.14
C ASP A 161 -3.98 -29.57 -9.89
N GLY A 162 -4.69 -28.46 -9.74
CA GLY A 162 -5.58 -28.21 -8.61
C GLY A 162 -4.88 -27.72 -7.33
N THR A 163 -3.54 -27.58 -7.31
CA THR A 163 -2.87 -26.99 -6.16
C THR A 163 -2.99 -25.47 -6.17
N TYR A 164 -3.03 -24.89 -4.96
CA TYR A 164 -3.02 -23.42 -4.83
C TYR A 164 -1.72 -22.87 -5.39
N ARG A 165 -1.84 -22.07 -6.42
CA ARG A 165 -0.73 -21.24 -6.87
C ARG A 165 -1.27 -19.83 -7.02
N SER A 166 -0.88 -18.98 -6.12
CA SER A 166 -0.81 -17.55 -6.38
C SER A 166 0.15 -17.34 -7.56
N PHE A 167 0.27 -16.14 -8.08
CA PHE A 167 1.28 -15.82 -9.10
C PHE A 167 2.74 -16.04 -8.65
N LEU A 168 2.98 -16.60 -7.48
CA LEU A 168 4.29 -16.86 -6.91
C LEU A 168 5.11 -17.67 -7.93
N GLY A 169 6.20 -17.07 -8.42
CA GLY A 169 7.08 -17.67 -9.39
C GLY A 169 6.68 -17.52 -10.86
N LEU A 170 5.60 -16.80 -11.16
CA LEU A 170 5.25 -16.46 -12.55
C LEU A 170 5.75 -15.06 -12.92
N PRO A 171 6.20 -14.85 -14.17
CA PRO A 171 6.56 -13.52 -14.64
C PRO A 171 5.35 -12.58 -14.59
N ALA A 172 5.57 -11.33 -14.19
CA ALA A 172 4.52 -10.30 -14.20
C ALA A 172 3.87 -10.10 -15.59
N THR A 173 4.58 -10.45 -16.64
CA THR A 173 4.08 -10.45 -18.03
C THR A 173 2.96 -11.45 -18.30
N SER A 174 2.73 -12.43 -17.41
CA SER A 174 1.59 -13.34 -17.52
C SER A 174 0.27 -12.72 -17.03
N ILE A 175 0.30 -11.49 -16.56
CA ILE A 175 -0.86 -10.72 -16.05
C ILE A 175 -1.38 -9.73 -17.12
N SER A 176 -0.67 -9.56 -18.23
CA SER A 176 -1.04 -8.64 -19.32
C SER A 176 -2.12 -9.21 -20.24
#